data_09f22e897a1b8aa75ddd67be6108d587
#
_entry.id   09f22e897a1b8aa75ddd67be6108d587
#
_cell.length_a   1.000
_cell.length_b   1.000
_cell.length_c   1.000
_cell.angle_alpha   90.00
_cell.angle_beta   90.00
_cell.angle_gamma   90.00
#
_symmetry.space_group_name_H-M   'P 1'
#
loop_
_entity.id
_entity.type
_entity.pdbx_description
1 polymer ?
#
loop_
_entity_poly.entity_id
_entity_poly.type
_entity_poly.pdbx_seq_one_letter_code
_entity_poly.pdbx_strand_id
1 'polypeptide(L)'
;MEYIGEEEKKEVLDVIENGYFFRYGSSENPHFKAKVWTLEKEFAEYTGTKYALAVTSGTAALFTALQGLGIGPGDEVIVPGYSF
;
A
#
# COMPACT_ATOMS: atom_id res chain seq x y z
N MET A 1 -4.10 -17.01 -13.73
CA MET A 1 -3.80 -16.69 -12.35
C MET A 1 -5.08 -16.66 -11.52
N GLU A 2 -5.16 -17.52 -10.55
CA GLU A 2 -6.39 -17.80 -9.80
C GLU A 2 -6.79 -16.71 -8.80
N TYR A 3 -5.86 -15.79 -8.53
CA TYR A 3 -6.07 -14.76 -7.51
C TYR A 3 -6.64 -13.45 -8.02
N ILE A 4 -6.87 -13.36 -9.34
CA ILE A 4 -7.45 -12.17 -9.95
C ILE A 4 -8.74 -12.58 -10.68
N GLY A 5 -9.86 -12.15 -10.14
CA GLY A 5 -11.19 -12.48 -10.66
C GLY A 5 -12.05 -11.26 -10.87
N GLU A 6 -13.34 -11.47 -10.82
CA GLU A 6 -14.33 -10.42 -11.07
C GLU A 6 -14.34 -9.33 -9.99
N GLU A 7 -14.01 -9.68 -8.76
CA GLU A 7 -13.95 -8.72 -7.66
C GLU A 7 -12.84 -7.70 -7.88
N GLU A 8 -11.64 -8.17 -8.27
CA GLU A 8 -10.50 -7.30 -8.57
C GLU A 8 -10.75 -6.43 -9.78
N LYS A 9 -11.34 -7.00 -10.83
CA LYS A 9 -11.74 -6.26 -12.04
C LYS A 9 -12.71 -5.14 -11.69
N LYS A 10 -13.70 -5.41 -10.85
CA LYS A 10 -14.69 -4.43 -10.43
C LYS A 10 -14.04 -3.25 -9.71
N GLU A 11 -13.11 -3.53 -8.79
CA GLU A 11 -12.42 -2.49 -8.04
C GLU A 11 -11.54 -1.61 -8.95
N VAL A 12 -10.85 -2.21 -9.91
CA VAL A 12 -10.03 -1.47 -10.88
C VAL A 12 -10.91 -0.63 -11.80
N LEU A 13 -11.99 -1.21 -12.33
CA LEU A 13 -12.91 -0.49 -13.20
C LEU A 13 -13.58 0.68 -12.49
N ASP A 14 -13.91 0.53 -11.22
CA ASP A 14 -14.49 1.62 -10.43
C ASP A 14 -13.58 2.85 -10.41
N VAL A 15 -12.28 2.66 -10.24
CA VAL A 15 -11.31 3.75 -10.27
C VAL A 15 -11.18 4.34 -11.68
N ILE A 16 -11.10 3.50 -12.71
CA ILE A 16 -10.97 3.94 -14.10
C ILE A 16 -12.20 4.76 -14.52
N GLU A 17 -13.38 4.27 -14.25
CA GLU A 17 -14.64 4.93 -14.63
C GLU A 17 -14.85 6.25 -13.88
N ASN A 18 -14.42 6.34 -12.63
CA ASN A 18 -14.49 7.57 -11.86
C ASN A 18 -13.41 8.60 -12.26
N GLY A 19 -12.32 8.17 -12.88
CA GLY A 19 -11.29 9.04 -13.40
C GLY A 19 -10.42 9.76 -12.37
N TYR A 20 -10.47 9.33 -11.10
CA TYR A 20 -9.66 9.92 -10.05
C TYR A 20 -8.57 8.92 -9.62
N PHE A 21 -7.34 9.18 -10.03
CA PHE A 21 -6.22 8.24 -9.86
C PHE A 21 -5.26 8.60 -8.72
N PHE A 22 -5.53 9.68 -8.01
CA PHE A 22 -4.66 10.12 -6.93
C PHE A 22 -4.96 9.39 -5.63
N ARG A 23 -3.90 9.14 -4.86
CA ARG A 23 -4.01 8.53 -3.54
C ARG A 23 -4.83 9.37 -2.57
N TYR A 24 -4.64 10.69 -2.62
CA TYR A 24 -5.28 11.64 -1.72
C TYR A 24 -6.44 12.35 -2.42
N GLY A 25 -7.44 12.67 -1.64
CA GLY A 25 -8.59 13.41 -2.12
C GLY A 25 -9.50 13.82 -0.97
N SER A 26 -10.54 14.56 -1.30
CA SER A 26 -11.56 14.98 -0.34
C SER A 26 -12.75 14.03 -0.39
N SER A 27 -13.31 13.72 0.78
CA SER A 27 -14.56 12.97 0.89
C SER A 27 -15.73 13.66 0.21
N GLU A 28 -15.61 14.97 -0.06
CA GLU A 28 -16.62 15.73 -0.79
C GLU A 28 -16.57 15.49 -2.30
N ASN A 29 -15.44 14.98 -2.82
CA ASN A 29 -15.32 14.66 -4.23
C ASN A 29 -15.94 13.27 -4.51
N PRO A 30 -17.04 13.19 -5.27
CA PRO A 30 -17.72 11.92 -5.53
C PRO A 30 -16.89 10.94 -6.37
N HIS A 31 -15.84 11.39 -7.05
CA HIS A 31 -14.95 10.55 -7.84
C HIS A 31 -13.82 9.92 -6.99
N PHE A 32 -13.58 10.44 -5.80
CA PHE A 32 -12.57 9.92 -4.89
C PHE A 32 -13.12 8.73 -4.12
N LYS A 33 -12.60 7.53 -4.38
CA LYS A 33 -13.07 6.28 -3.78
C LYS A 33 -12.23 5.81 -2.59
N ALA A 34 -11.16 6.50 -2.27
CA ALA A 34 -10.28 6.20 -1.13
C ALA A 34 -9.80 4.73 -1.07
N LYS A 35 -9.51 4.13 -2.23
CA LYS A 35 -9.16 2.69 -2.30
C LYS A 35 -7.88 2.36 -1.54
N VAL A 36 -6.83 3.16 -1.69
CA VAL A 36 -5.56 2.94 -1.00
C VAL A 36 -5.72 3.14 0.50
N TRP A 37 -6.40 4.18 0.92
CA TRP A 37 -6.67 4.44 2.34
C TRP A 37 -7.47 3.30 2.97
N THR A 38 -8.47 2.79 2.26
CA THR A 38 -9.29 1.66 2.72
C THR A 38 -8.43 0.40 2.87
N LEU A 39 -7.58 0.11 1.87
CA LEU A 39 -6.63 -1.00 1.94
C LEU A 39 -5.73 -0.89 3.17
N GLU A 40 -5.14 0.27 3.39
CA GLU A 40 -4.25 0.49 4.54
C GLU A 40 -4.97 0.25 5.86
N LYS A 41 -6.17 0.74 5.99
CA LYS A 41 -6.99 0.56 7.18
C LYS A 41 -7.33 -0.92 7.43
N GLU A 42 -7.85 -1.59 6.41
CA GLU A 42 -8.21 -3.00 6.50
C GLU A 42 -7.00 -3.89 6.75
N PHE A 43 -5.87 -3.58 6.11
CA PHE A 43 -4.62 -4.33 6.30
C PHE A 43 -4.08 -4.19 7.72
N ALA A 44 -4.12 -2.99 8.28
CA ALA A 44 -3.73 -2.75 9.67
C ALA A 44 -4.60 -3.56 10.64
N GLU A 45 -5.91 -3.57 10.42
CA GLU A 45 -6.85 -4.38 11.21
C GLU A 45 -6.56 -5.87 11.09
N TYR A 46 -6.34 -6.35 9.86
CA TYR A 46 -6.06 -7.76 9.59
C TYR A 46 -4.77 -8.25 10.25
N THR A 47 -3.72 -7.45 10.21
CA THR A 47 -2.42 -7.80 10.80
C THR A 47 -2.32 -7.49 12.30
N GLY A 48 -3.30 -6.77 12.84
CA GLY A 48 -3.28 -6.34 14.25
C GLY A 48 -2.27 -5.23 14.54
N THR A 49 -1.84 -4.51 13.51
CA THR A 49 -0.93 -3.38 13.66
C THR A 49 -1.72 -2.07 13.79
N LYS A 50 -1.07 -1.06 14.34
CA LYS A 50 -1.70 0.24 14.52
C LYS A 50 -1.84 1.01 13.20
N TYR A 51 -0.85 0.86 12.32
CA TYR A 51 -0.79 1.53 11.03
C TYR A 51 -0.37 0.59 9.92
N ALA A 52 -0.74 0.93 8.71
CA ALA A 52 -0.25 0.31 7.48
C ALA A 52 -0.09 1.40 6.44
N LEU A 53 0.94 1.29 5.62
CA LEU A 53 1.22 2.23 4.53
C LEU A 53 1.47 1.44 3.26
N ALA A 54 0.66 1.67 2.24
CA ALA A 54 0.85 1.08 0.93
C ALA A 54 1.92 1.85 0.15
N VAL A 55 2.84 1.11 -0.44
CA VAL A 55 3.94 1.65 -1.26
C VAL A 55 4.00 0.90 -2.58
N THR A 56 4.82 1.36 -3.51
CA THR A 56 4.82 0.89 -4.89
C THR A 56 5.46 -0.49 -5.10
N SER A 57 6.25 -0.98 -4.16
CA SER A 57 6.96 -2.25 -4.27
C SER A 57 7.44 -2.75 -2.92
N GLY A 58 7.82 -4.04 -2.86
CA GLY A 58 8.46 -4.59 -1.67
C GLY A 58 9.80 -3.90 -1.34
N THR A 59 10.57 -3.53 -2.35
CA THR A 59 11.80 -2.75 -2.16
C THR A 59 11.51 -1.40 -1.52
N ALA A 60 10.49 -0.69 -2.01
CA ALA A 60 10.05 0.57 -1.41
C ALA A 60 9.56 0.37 0.03
N ALA A 61 8.90 -0.75 0.32
CA ALA A 61 8.44 -1.07 1.67
C ALA A 61 9.61 -1.22 2.64
N LEU A 62 10.63 -1.98 2.26
CA LEU A 62 11.84 -2.15 3.08
C LEU A 62 12.58 -0.83 3.29
N PHE A 63 12.76 -0.07 2.22
CA PHE A 63 13.39 1.25 2.28
C PHE A 63 12.64 2.19 3.22
N THR A 64 11.33 2.27 3.07
CA THR A 64 10.48 3.13 3.91
C THR A 64 10.52 2.70 5.38
N ALA A 65 10.50 1.40 5.66
CA ALA A 65 10.59 0.87 7.02
C ALA A 65 11.92 1.24 7.68
N LEU A 66 13.03 1.08 6.98
CA LEU A 66 14.35 1.42 7.49
C LEU A 66 14.48 2.94 7.75
N GLN A 67 13.97 3.75 6.83
CA GLN A 67 13.94 5.19 6.99
C GLN A 67 13.08 5.61 8.20
N GLY A 68 11.93 4.99 8.35
CA GLY A 68 11.02 5.27 9.47
C GLY A 68 11.62 4.92 10.83
N LEU A 69 12.54 3.93 10.87
CA LEU A 69 13.26 3.54 12.07
C LEU A 69 14.52 4.40 12.32
N GLY A 70 14.84 5.33 11.42
CA GLY A 70 16.03 6.18 11.55
C GLY A 70 17.33 5.47 11.22
N ILE A 71 17.28 4.35 10.51
CA ILE A 71 18.46 3.58 10.10
C ILE A 71 19.09 4.23 8.89
N GLY A 72 20.41 4.49 8.95
CA GLY A 72 21.13 5.19 7.90
C GLY A 72 22.63 4.86 7.89
N PRO A 73 23.44 5.70 7.27
CA PRO A 73 24.89 5.47 7.16
C PRO A 73 25.54 5.15 8.51
N GLY A 74 26.33 4.08 8.56
CA GLY A 74 26.98 3.61 9.76
C GLY A 74 26.18 2.57 10.54
N ASP A 75 24.93 2.37 10.22
CA ASP A 75 24.07 1.35 10.84
C ASP A 75 24.21 0.00 10.14
N GLU A 76 23.93 -1.06 10.87
CA GLU A 76 24.01 -2.43 10.36
C GLU A 76 22.63 -3.08 10.39
N VAL A 77 22.31 -3.85 9.35
CA VAL A 77 21.04 -4.58 9.23
C VAL A 77 21.34 -6.05 8.87
N ILE A 78 20.77 -6.95 9.64
CA ILE A 78 20.91 -8.39 9.38
C ILE A 78 19.88 -8.78 8.32
N VAL A 79 20.36 -9.42 7.26
CA VAL A 79 19.51 -9.84 6.14
C VAL A 79 19.78 -11.30 5.79
N PRO A 80 18.83 -12.03 5.17
CA PRO A 80 19.08 -13.35 4.64
C PRO A 80 20.12 -13.31 3.54
N GLY A 81 21.01 -14.31 3.50
CA GLY A 81 22.01 -14.42 2.45
C GLY A 81 21.47 -14.95 1.12
N TYR A 82 20.25 -15.46 1.11
CA TYR A 82 19.56 -15.99 -0.06
C TYR A 82 18.13 -15.44 -0.10
N SER A 83 17.89 -14.49 -0.97
CA SER A 83 16.60 -13.81 -1.13
C SER A 83 16.61 -13.03 -2.44
N PHE A 84 15.48 -12.44 -2.77
CA PHE A 84 15.42 -11.44 -3.81
C PHE A 84 16.38 -10.28 -3.55
#